data_daadba397ad0b3d607c1d661b9af3943
#
_entry.id   daadba397ad0b3d607c1d661b9af3943
#
_cell.length_a   1.000
_cell.length_b   1.000
_cell.length_c   1.000
_cell.angle_alpha   90.00
_cell.angle_beta   90.00
_cell.angle_gamma   90.00
#
_symmetry.space_group_name_H-M   'P 1'
#
loop_
_entity.id
_entity.type
_entity.pdbx_description
1 polymer ?
#
loop_
_entity_poly.entity_id
_entity_poly.type
_entity_poly.pdbx_seq_one_letter_code
_entity_poly.pdbx_strand_id
1 'polypeptide(L)'
;MQYLDSSALAKRYVQEEGSDRMDLIFERAEKGEETVFFSTWNVGELAVVFDKYERDGLLEAKPVMMTFLNEVRRLGKARSAEVVPVSGSLIAEAVALTLKHHIYVADALQVASCLTITNAGFVTADRRLAGVARGEGLKATLIG
;
A
#
# COMPACT_ATOMS: atom_id res chain seq x y z
N MET A 1 10.58 6.93 4.75
CA MET A 1 9.28 6.33 5.11
C MET A 1 8.32 6.44 3.92
N GLN A 2 7.80 5.32 3.47
CA GLN A 2 6.87 5.24 2.33
C GLN A 2 5.64 4.44 2.74
N TYR A 3 4.48 5.05 2.59
CA TYR A 3 3.20 4.34 2.67
C TYR A 3 2.82 3.82 1.28
N LEU A 4 2.53 2.55 1.19
CA LEU A 4 2.21 1.85 -0.06
C LEU A 4 0.73 1.50 -0.05
N ASP A 5 -0.04 2.02 -1.01
CA ASP A 5 -1.40 1.53 -1.19
C ASP A 5 -1.43 0.16 -1.86
N SER A 6 -2.58 -0.47 -1.94
CA SER A 6 -2.70 -1.82 -2.50
C SER A 6 -2.30 -1.89 -3.97
N SER A 7 -2.54 -0.83 -4.76
CA SER A 7 -2.18 -0.79 -6.18
C SER A 7 -0.67 -0.77 -6.39
N ALA A 8 0.06 -0.08 -5.52
CA ALA A 8 1.51 -0.05 -5.52
C ALA A 8 2.08 -1.36 -4.94
N LEU A 9 1.60 -1.78 -3.78
CA LEU A 9 2.09 -2.95 -3.05
C LEU A 9 1.99 -4.23 -3.90
N ALA A 10 0.89 -4.40 -4.64
CA ALA A 10 0.69 -5.56 -5.52
C ALA A 10 1.80 -5.71 -6.57
N LYS A 11 2.39 -4.61 -7.03
CA LYS A 11 3.46 -4.61 -8.05
C LYS A 11 4.78 -5.22 -7.55
N ARG A 12 4.93 -5.38 -6.25
CA ARG A 12 6.06 -6.13 -5.68
C ARG A 12 5.95 -7.63 -5.95
N TYR A 13 4.72 -8.14 -6.06
CA TYR A 13 4.45 -9.57 -6.13
C TYR A 13 3.90 -10.04 -7.49
N VAL A 14 3.42 -9.12 -8.30
CA VAL A 14 2.95 -9.35 -9.66
C VAL A 14 3.76 -8.48 -10.60
N GLN A 15 4.47 -9.12 -11.55
CA GLN A 15 5.34 -8.40 -12.48
C GLN A 15 4.52 -7.61 -13.50
N GLU A 16 4.60 -6.29 -13.42
CA GLU A 16 3.92 -5.35 -14.32
C GLU A 16 4.65 -4.00 -14.34
N GLU A 17 4.15 -3.03 -15.09
CA GLU A 17 4.73 -1.69 -15.12
C GLU A 17 4.80 -1.08 -13.72
N GLY A 18 5.97 -0.58 -13.31
CA GLY A 18 6.21 -0.01 -11.99
C GLY A 18 6.78 -1.00 -10.96
N SER A 19 6.86 -2.30 -11.29
CA SER A 19 7.42 -3.32 -10.39
C SER A 19 8.87 -3.03 -10.03
N ASP A 20 9.67 -2.54 -10.96
CA ASP A 20 11.08 -2.16 -10.74
C ASP A 20 11.21 -1.08 -9.66
N ARG A 21 10.30 -0.13 -9.62
CA ARG A 21 10.28 0.92 -8.59
C ARG A 21 9.91 0.36 -7.22
N MET A 22 8.97 -0.56 -7.17
CA MET A 22 8.60 -1.24 -5.92
C MET A 22 9.74 -2.11 -5.42
N ASP A 23 10.41 -2.83 -6.31
CA ASP A 23 11.58 -3.64 -5.96
C ASP A 23 12.67 -2.78 -5.33
N LEU A 24 12.95 -1.61 -5.88
CA LEU A 24 13.93 -0.67 -5.32
C LEU A 24 13.54 -0.18 -3.91
N ILE A 25 12.26 0.11 -3.66
CA ILE A 25 11.78 0.49 -2.33
C ILE A 25 12.02 -0.64 -1.32
N PHE A 26 11.69 -1.87 -1.69
CA PHE A 26 11.89 -3.03 -0.84
C PHE A 26 13.37 -3.38 -0.62
N GLU A 27 14.22 -3.24 -1.63
CA GLU A 27 15.68 -3.38 -1.48
C GLU A 27 16.24 -2.39 -0.45
N ARG A 28 15.78 -1.14 -0.49
CA ARG A 28 16.17 -0.14 0.49
C ARG A 28 15.66 -0.46 1.89
N ALA A 29 14.45 -0.99 1.98
CA ALA A 29 13.91 -1.46 3.25
C ALA A 29 14.73 -2.62 3.82
N GLU A 30 15.16 -3.56 2.99
CA GLU A 30 16.04 -4.66 3.40
C GLU A 30 17.38 -4.19 3.93
N LYS A 31 17.90 -3.09 3.38
CA LYS A 31 19.16 -2.46 3.85
C LYS A 31 18.97 -1.56 5.08
N GLY A 32 17.74 -1.41 5.57
CA GLY A 32 17.43 -0.50 6.69
C GLY A 32 17.44 0.98 6.30
N GLU A 33 17.47 1.31 5.01
CA GLU A 33 17.49 2.68 4.49
C GLU A 33 16.09 3.26 4.29
N GLU A 34 15.06 2.41 4.33
CA GLU A 34 13.66 2.79 4.14
C GLU A 34 12.78 2.00 5.11
N THR A 35 11.66 2.60 5.52
CA THR A 35 10.60 1.88 6.23
C THR A 35 9.34 1.96 5.39
N VAL A 36 8.73 0.81 5.10
CA VAL A 36 7.49 0.70 4.34
C VAL A 36 6.32 0.54 5.30
N PHE A 37 5.23 1.22 5.00
CA PHE A 37 3.98 1.18 5.74
C PHE A 37 2.84 0.79 4.81
N PHE A 38 1.90 0.05 5.31
CA PHE A 38 0.62 -0.21 4.66
C PHE A 38 -0.43 -0.56 5.71
N SER A 39 -1.70 -0.53 5.32
CA SER A 39 -2.81 -0.83 6.23
C SER A 39 -3.07 -2.34 6.34
N THR A 40 -3.62 -2.79 7.47
CA THR A 40 -4.20 -4.14 7.56
C THR A 40 -5.25 -4.39 6.47
N TRP A 41 -5.94 -3.35 6.02
CA TRP A 41 -6.88 -3.43 4.90
C TRP A 41 -6.20 -3.89 3.60
N ASN A 42 -4.96 -3.44 3.36
CA ASN A 42 -4.18 -3.84 2.19
C ASN A 42 -3.95 -5.35 2.12
N VAL A 43 -3.83 -6.01 3.26
CA VAL A 43 -3.66 -7.47 3.32
C VAL A 43 -4.85 -8.17 2.66
N GLY A 44 -6.06 -7.76 2.99
CA GLY A 44 -7.28 -8.27 2.36
C GLY A 44 -7.40 -7.90 0.88
N GLU A 45 -7.04 -6.67 0.52
CA GLU A 45 -7.07 -6.22 -0.87
C GLU A 45 -6.08 -6.98 -1.74
N LEU A 46 -4.89 -7.29 -1.24
CA LEU A 46 -3.93 -8.14 -1.97
C LEU A 46 -4.48 -9.53 -2.22
N ALA A 47 -5.18 -10.12 -1.26
CA ALA A 47 -5.83 -11.40 -1.48
C ALA A 47 -6.84 -11.34 -2.63
N VAL A 48 -7.61 -10.26 -2.74
CA VAL A 48 -8.55 -10.03 -3.86
C VAL A 48 -7.80 -9.90 -5.19
N VAL A 49 -6.69 -9.16 -5.21
CA VAL A 49 -5.85 -9.00 -6.42
C VAL A 49 -5.28 -10.35 -6.85
N PHE A 50 -4.68 -11.10 -5.94
CA PHE A 50 -4.06 -12.40 -6.26
C PHE A 50 -5.11 -13.44 -6.69
N ASP A 51 -6.28 -13.46 -6.07
CA ASP A 51 -7.39 -14.31 -6.47
C ASP A 51 -7.84 -14.02 -7.91
N LYS A 52 -7.92 -12.74 -8.29
CA LYS A 52 -8.24 -12.35 -9.66
C LYS A 52 -7.20 -12.86 -10.67
N TYR A 53 -5.91 -12.69 -10.37
CA TYR A 53 -4.83 -13.20 -11.22
C TYR A 53 -4.84 -14.73 -11.32
N GLU A 54 -5.16 -15.43 -10.24
CA GLU A 54 -5.31 -16.89 -10.25
C GLU A 54 -6.45 -17.33 -11.18
N ARG A 55 -7.61 -16.68 -11.07
CA ARG A 55 -8.75 -16.95 -11.95
C ARG A 55 -8.45 -16.69 -13.43
N ASP A 56 -7.57 -15.75 -13.71
CA ASP A 56 -7.06 -15.46 -15.06
C ASP A 56 -5.92 -16.40 -15.50
N GLY A 57 -5.53 -17.36 -14.65
CA GLY A 57 -4.50 -18.36 -14.96
C GLY A 57 -3.06 -17.83 -14.92
N LEU A 58 -2.82 -16.68 -14.27
CA LEU A 58 -1.53 -15.99 -14.31
C LEU A 58 -0.62 -16.29 -13.11
N LEU A 59 -1.18 -16.76 -12.00
CA LEU A 59 -0.42 -17.11 -10.79
C LEU A 59 -1.26 -18.02 -9.89
N GLU A 60 -0.61 -18.55 -8.85
CA GLU A 60 -1.29 -19.23 -7.73
C GLU A 60 -1.36 -18.28 -6.54
N ALA A 61 -2.58 -17.91 -6.12
CA ALA A 61 -2.80 -16.88 -5.11
C ALA A 61 -2.19 -17.23 -3.74
N LYS A 62 -2.36 -18.47 -3.30
CA LYS A 62 -1.91 -18.91 -1.97
C LYS A 62 -0.39 -18.82 -1.79
N PRO A 63 0.46 -19.34 -2.70
CA PRO A 63 1.91 -19.19 -2.60
C PRO A 63 2.36 -17.72 -2.64
N VAL A 64 1.76 -16.89 -3.50
CA VAL A 64 2.10 -15.46 -3.60
C VAL A 64 1.72 -14.73 -2.31
N MET A 65 0.56 -15.03 -1.74
CA MET A 65 0.14 -14.45 -0.46
C MET A 65 1.10 -14.85 0.67
N MET A 66 1.58 -16.08 0.69
CA MET A 66 2.56 -16.53 1.67
C MET A 66 3.91 -15.83 1.50
N THR A 67 4.35 -15.59 0.27
CA THR A 67 5.56 -14.82 -0.03
C THR A 67 5.44 -13.39 0.54
N PHE A 68 4.32 -12.73 0.32
CA PHE A 68 4.02 -11.41 0.89
C PHE A 68 4.08 -11.43 2.43
N LEU A 69 3.34 -12.33 3.06
CA LEU A 69 3.28 -12.39 4.53
C LEU A 69 4.65 -12.70 5.15
N ASN A 70 5.45 -13.57 4.52
CA ASN A 70 6.79 -13.88 5.00
C ASN A 70 7.76 -12.69 4.85
N GLU A 71 7.70 -11.96 3.74
CA GLU A 71 8.49 -10.75 3.54
C GLU A 71 8.14 -9.68 4.57
N VAL A 72 6.86 -9.43 4.79
CA VAL A 72 6.40 -8.46 5.80
C VAL A 72 6.86 -8.86 7.21
N ARG A 73 6.78 -10.14 7.55
CA ARG A 73 7.26 -10.63 8.85
C ARG A 73 8.74 -10.41 9.02
N ARG A 74 9.54 -10.70 8.00
CA ARG A 74 10.99 -10.52 7.99
C ARG A 74 11.37 -9.05 8.14
N LEU A 75 10.78 -8.18 7.33
CA LEU A 75 11.00 -6.74 7.39
C LEU A 75 10.48 -6.12 8.70
N GLY A 76 9.37 -6.62 9.23
CA GLY A 76 8.83 -6.19 10.51
C GLY A 76 9.78 -6.46 11.68
N LYS A 77 10.43 -7.63 11.69
CA LYS A 77 11.46 -7.95 12.68
C LYS A 77 12.68 -7.03 12.58
N ALA A 78 13.02 -6.59 11.38
CA ALA A 78 14.09 -5.63 11.12
C ALA A 78 13.66 -4.17 11.32
N ARG A 79 12.40 -3.91 11.69
CA ARG A 79 11.79 -2.57 11.81
C ARG A 79 11.79 -1.77 10.51
N SER A 80 11.78 -2.46 9.39
CA SER A 80 11.72 -1.88 8.05
C SER A 80 10.32 -1.98 7.40
N ALA A 81 9.37 -2.60 8.08
CA ALA A 81 7.95 -2.63 7.68
C ALA A 81 7.06 -2.49 8.91
N GLU A 82 5.97 -1.74 8.75
CA GLU A 82 4.97 -1.55 9.79
C GLU A 82 3.57 -1.57 9.19
N VAL A 83 2.66 -2.29 9.84
CA VAL A 83 1.27 -2.40 9.41
C VAL A 83 0.42 -1.45 10.24
N VAL A 84 -0.27 -0.53 9.58
CA VAL A 84 -1.16 0.43 10.22
C VAL A 84 -2.51 -0.24 10.46
N PRO A 85 -2.95 -0.36 11.74
CA PRO A 85 -4.23 -0.98 12.04
C PRO A 85 -5.41 -0.08 11.63
N VAL A 86 -6.50 -0.69 11.21
CA VAL A 86 -7.76 0.02 10.94
C VAL A 86 -8.50 0.22 12.26
N SER A 87 -8.52 1.46 12.73
CA SER A 87 -9.23 1.87 13.95
C SER A 87 -10.54 2.61 13.62
N GLY A 88 -11.41 2.76 14.63
CA GLY A 88 -12.63 3.55 14.46
C GLY A 88 -12.34 5.01 14.12
N SER A 89 -11.31 5.62 14.72
CA SER A 89 -10.90 6.99 14.40
C SER A 89 -10.38 7.12 12.96
N LEU A 90 -9.67 6.12 12.47
CA LEU A 90 -9.18 6.09 11.10
C LEU A 90 -10.33 5.96 10.08
N ILE A 91 -11.34 5.16 10.39
CA ILE A 91 -12.57 5.06 9.59
C ILE A 91 -13.28 6.41 9.56
N ALA A 92 -13.38 7.12 10.69
CA ALA A 92 -13.99 8.45 10.72
C ALA A 92 -13.25 9.45 9.81
N GLU A 93 -11.93 9.45 9.82
CA GLU A 93 -11.12 10.26 8.90
C GLU A 93 -11.36 9.86 7.44
N ALA A 94 -11.40 8.57 7.14
CA ALA A 94 -11.70 8.06 5.80
C ALA A 94 -13.09 8.50 5.31
N VAL A 95 -14.10 8.50 6.18
CA VAL A 95 -15.45 9.01 5.86
C VAL A 95 -15.39 10.49 5.49
N ALA A 96 -14.66 11.30 6.27
CA ALA A 96 -14.51 12.74 5.98
C ALA A 96 -13.84 12.96 4.61
N LEU A 97 -12.77 12.22 4.30
CA LEU A 97 -12.10 12.29 3.00
C LEU A 97 -12.98 11.81 1.84
N THR A 98 -13.78 10.77 2.06
CA THR A 98 -14.76 10.28 1.08
C THR A 98 -15.75 11.37 0.70
N LEU A 99 -16.31 12.06 1.68
CA LEU A 99 -17.28 13.12 1.45
C LEU A 99 -16.65 14.38 0.83
N LYS A 100 -15.41 14.68 1.19
CA LYS A 100 -14.66 15.82 0.65
C LYS A 100 -14.22 15.62 -0.80
N HIS A 101 -13.71 14.44 -1.13
CA HIS A 101 -13.10 14.16 -2.44
C HIS A 101 -13.96 13.29 -3.36
N HIS A 102 -15.11 12.80 -2.89
CA HIS A 102 -16.00 11.91 -3.66
C HIS A 102 -15.31 10.64 -4.14
N ILE A 103 -14.52 10.01 -3.26
CA ILE A 103 -13.78 8.79 -3.52
C ILE A 103 -14.34 7.62 -2.71
N TYR A 104 -14.01 6.40 -3.14
CA TYR A 104 -14.41 5.20 -2.41
C TYR A 104 -13.72 5.12 -1.04
N VAL A 105 -14.43 4.61 -0.04
CA VAL A 105 -13.93 4.61 1.35
C VAL A 105 -12.63 3.84 1.55
N ALA A 106 -12.42 2.76 0.80
CA ALA A 106 -11.17 2.01 0.86
C ALA A 106 -9.98 2.86 0.38
N ASP A 107 -10.15 3.67 -0.67
CA ASP A 107 -9.12 4.59 -1.16
C ASP A 107 -8.88 5.72 -0.16
N ALA A 108 -9.95 6.28 0.41
CA ALA A 108 -9.87 7.28 1.47
C ALA A 108 -9.11 6.75 2.68
N LEU A 109 -9.32 5.48 3.04
CA LEU A 109 -8.62 4.81 4.12
C LEU A 109 -7.10 4.76 3.91
N GLN A 110 -6.65 4.58 2.67
CA GLN A 110 -5.23 4.59 2.34
C GLN A 110 -4.60 5.96 2.63
N VAL A 111 -5.25 7.03 2.17
CA VAL A 111 -4.79 8.39 2.42
C VAL A 111 -4.82 8.73 3.91
N ALA A 112 -5.91 8.41 4.58
CA ALA A 112 -6.06 8.62 6.03
C ALA A 112 -4.97 7.88 6.82
N SER A 113 -4.66 6.64 6.45
CA SER A 113 -3.60 5.85 7.08
C SER A 113 -2.22 6.49 6.92
N CYS A 114 -1.89 6.97 5.72
CA CYS A 114 -0.63 7.66 5.47
C CYS A 114 -0.52 8.95 6.29
N LEU A 115 -1.62 9.69 6.44
CA LEU A 115 -1.64 10.93 7.23
C LEU A 115 -1.32 10.74 8.72
N THR A 116 -1.46 9.51 9.25
CA THR A 116 -1.08 9.20 10.64
C THR A 116 0.44 9.07 10.82
N ILE A 117 1.20 9.00 9.74
CA ILE A 117 2.65 8.77 9.77
C ILE A 117 3.36 10.07 9.40
N THR A 118 4.09 10.63 10.35
CA THR A 118 4.82 11.90 10.14
C THR A 118 5.85 11.74 9.03
N ASN A 119 5.81 12.64 8.05
CA ASN A 119 6.75 12.72 6.92
C ASN A 119 6.77 11.47 6.00
N ALA A 120 5.73 10.66 6.00
CA ALA A 120 5.65 9.55 5.04
C ALA A 120 5.26 10.05 3.64
N GLY A 121 5.91 9.50 2.62
CA GLY A 121 5.48 9.62 1.23
C GLY A 121 4.35 8.64 0.95
N PHE A 122 3.46 8.99 0.04
CA PHE A 122 2.37 8.12 -0.42
C PHE A 122 2.69 7.57 -1.81
N VAL A 123 2.74 6.25 -1.94
CA VAL A 123 3.05 5.57 -3.21
C VAL A 123 1.82 4.84 -3.71
N THR A 124 1.42 5.15 -4.94
CA THR A 124 0.22 4.57 -5.56
C THR A 124 0.41 4.40 -7.07
N ALA A 125 -0.33 3.48 -7.67
CA ALA A 125 -0.47 3.38 -9.12
C ALA A 125 -1.75 4.07 -9.62
N ASP A 126 -2.57 4.59 -8.74
CA ASP A 126 -3.81 5.29 -9.05
C ASP A 126 -3.56 6.81 -9.16
N ARG A 127 -3.69 7.33 -10.37
CA ARG A 127 -3.50 8.77 -10.67
C ARG A 127 -4.46 9.67 -9.90
N ARG A 128 -5.72 9.26 -9.77
CA ARG A 128 -6.74 10.02 -9.04
C ARG A 128 -6.40 10.08 -7.56
N LEU A 129 -6.04 8.94 -7.00
CA LEU A 129 -5.69 8.84 -5.59
C LEU A 129 -4.40 9.62 -5.26
N ALA A 130 -3.42 9.62 -6.16
CA ALA A 130 -2.24 10.49 -6.04
C ALA A 130 -2.61 11.98 -5.96
N GLY A 131 -3.59 12.40 -6.76
CA GLY A 131 -4.13 13.77 -6.72
C GLY A 131 -4.79 14.10 -5.39
N VAL A 132 -5.61 13.20 -4.86
CA VAL A 132 -6.25 13.34 -3.54
C VAL A 132 -5.19 13.44 -2.43
N ALA A 133 -4.22 12.55 -2.43
CA ALA A 133 -3.14 12.55 -1.45
C ALA A 133 -2.37 13.89 -1.44
N ARG A 134 -2.05 14.43 -2.62
CA ARG A 134 -1.41 15.75 -2.74
C ARG A 134 -2.31 16.87 -2.23
N GLY A 135 -3.61 16.79 -2.51
CA GLY A 135 -4.59 17.74 -1.98
C GLY A 135 -4.66 17.77 -0.46
N GLU A 136 -4.33 16.67 0.19
CA GLU A 136 -4.23 16.54 1.66
C GLU A 136 -2.82 16.85 2.20
N GLY A 137 -1.91 17.32 1.36
CA GLY A 137 -0.57 17.72 1.77
C GLY A 137 0.47 16.60 1.78
N LEU A 138 0.14 15.43 1.27
CA LEU A 138 1.10 14.32 1.17
C LEU A 138 1.98 14.48 -0.07
N LYS A 139 3.24 14.07 0.06
CA LYS A 139 4.12 13.88 -1.09
C LYS A 139 3.73 12.54 -1.75
N ALA A 140 3.03 12.61 -2.87
CA ALA A 140 2.56 11.41 -3.57
C ALA A 140 3.41 11.09 -4.80
N THR A 141 3.84 9.84 -4.89
CA THR A 141 4.58 9.26 -6.01
C THR A 141 3.66 8.31 -6.78
N LEU A 142 3.46 8.60 -8.06
CA LEU A 142 2.73 7.73 -8.98
C LEU A 142 3.71 6.75 -9.62
N ILE A 143 3.37 5.46 -9.59
CA ILE A 143 4.13 4.39 -10.23
C ILE A 143 3.26 3.63 -11.24
N GLY A 144 3.86 3.15 -12.29
CA GLY A 144 3.14 2.38 -13.31
C GLY A 144 2.57 3.18 -14.48
#